data_b28b1a42bbc87cac53509822138cb94c
#
_entry.id   b28b1a42bbc87cac53509822138cb94c
#
_cell.length_a   1.000
_cell.length_b   1.000
_cell.length_c   1.000
_cell.angle_alpha   90.00
_cell.angle_beta   90.00
_cell.angle_gamma   90.00
#
_symmetry.space_group_name_H-M   'P 1'
#
loop_
_entity.id
_entity.type
_entity.pdbx_description
1 polymer ?
#
loop_
_entity_poly.entity_id
_entity_poly.type
_entity_poly.pdbx_seq_one_letter_code
_entity_poly.pdbx_strand_id
1 'polypeptide(L)'
;TMTAMISGVKTDVGVIGVNEDIERGVCSSAAGNELLTATELAEIKGLATGVISTARITHATPAATYAKSADRNWEDISDMPEGSEACEDIASQLVNFEKNLEERYVGTDVDGLDFVMGGGRRHFLPKDEAANSADAVSTVEGDRTDERNLVTEWQTQYPDATYVMDQTGFDAIADDATKVFGLFNESHMQYEADRANDVAGEPSLSEMTSKAIDVLGKNENGFFLTVESGRIDHAHHAGNAYNALNDTIEFAKAVQAAVDNTNPEETLILVTADHSHVFTIAGYPKRGNPILGQVVAVGETTPSLAADDMPYTTVGYANGLGFRNLVDETDADAAYLTGPEAGRVELTGVDTTTPGFHQETTVPLGSETHAGEDISLHAKGPGAQLAQGVIEQNVVFHLINQALELTQQ
;
A
#
# COMPACT_ATOMS: atom_id res chain seq x y z
N THR A 1 5.33 4.81 -10.43
CA THR A 1 4.46 5.87 -9.89
C THR A 1 5.02 6.42 -8.58
N MET A 2 5.05 5.64 -7.46
CA MET A 2 5.47 6.16 -6.16
C MET A 2 6.90 6.76 -6.17
N THR A 3 7.86 6.16 -6.87
CA THR A 3 9.20 6.78 -7.01
C THR A 3 9.11 8.22 -7.52
N ALA A 4 8.25 8.51 -8.49
CA ALA A 4 8.08 9.87 -9.00
C ALA A 4 7.48 10.82 -7.95
N MET A 5 6.50 10.36 -7.15
CA MET A 5 5.87 11.18 -6.11
C MET A 5 6.81 11.47 -4.94
N ILE A 6 7.71 10.53 -4.61
CA ILE A 6 8.56 10.64 -3.42
C ILE A 6 9.97 11.21 -3.72
N SER A 7 10.41 11.22 -4.98
CA SER A 7 11.74 11.73 -5.39
C SER A 7 11.71 12.90 -6.36
N GLY A 8 10.55 13.18 -6.98
CA GLY A 8 10.43 14.20 -8.03
C GLY A 8 10.93 13.74 -9.41
N VAL A 9 11.39 12.51 -9.56
CA VAL A 9 11.97 11.97 -10.80
C VAL A 9 11.15 10.79 -11.30
N LYS A 10 10.67 10.87 -12.53
CA LYS A 10 10.03 9.74 -13.21
C LYS A 10 11.05 8.67 -13.56
N THR A 11 10.65 7.43 -13.50
CA THR A 11 11.51 6.27 -13.76
C THR A 11 10.72 5.18 -14.51
N ASP A 12 11.41 4.12 -14.90
CA ASP A 12 10.81 2.99 -15.58
C ASP A 12 9.90 2.15 -14.66
N VAL A 13 8.98 1.43 -15.29
CA VAL A 13 8.06 0.53 -14.61
C VAL A 13 8.82 -0.66 -14.01
N GLY A 14 8.52 -0.98 -12.75
CA GLY A 14 9.06 -2.15 -12.07
C GLY A 14 10.39 -1.94 -11.36
N VAL A 15 10.89 -0.69 -11.27
CA VAL A 15 12.07 -0.32 -10.47
C VAL A 15 11.69 0.61 -9.33
N ILE A 16 12.51 0.70 -8.28
CA ILE A 16 12.20 1.43 -7.06
C ILE A 16 13.35 2.34 -6.66
N GLY A 17 13.07 3.64 -6.45
CA GLY A 17 14.02 4.60 -5.89
C GLY A 17 15.28 4.83 -6.72
N VAL A 18 15.25 4.51 -8.01
CA VAL A 18 16.34 4.68 -8.99
C VAL A 18 15.83 5.43 -10.23
N ASN A 19 16.72 6.04 -11.01
CA ASN A 19 16.35 6.79 -12.21
C ASN A 19 16.12 5.86 -13.43
N GLU A 20 15.83 6.45 -14.60
CA GLU A 20 15.53 5.75 -15.84
C GLU A 20 16.76 5.16 -16.57
N ASP A 21 17.98 5.45 -16.10
CA ASP A 21 19.23 4.98 -16.73
C ASP A 21 19.60 3.55 -16.32
N ILE A 22 18.76 2.89 -15.51
CA ILE A 22 18.99 1.52 -15.05
C ILE A 22 18.33 0.48 -15.96
N GLU A 23 18.85 -0.74 -15.93
CA GLU A 23 18.24 -1.91 -16.57
C GLU A 23 17.52 -2.76 -15.52
N ARG A 24 16.18 -2.92 -15.69
CA ARG A 24 15.38 -3.71 -14.74
C ARG A 24 15.90 -5.14 -14.59
N GLY A 25 16.05 -5.60 -13.36
CA GLY A 25 16.57 -6.92 -13.03
C GLY A 25 18.10 -7.03 -13.09
N VAL A 26 18.82 -5.93 -13.36
CA VAL A 26 20.28 -5.91 -13.41
C VAL A 26 20.82 -5.12 -12.21
N CYS A 27 21.26 -5.85 -11.19
CA CYS A 27 21.77 -5.29 -9.95
C CYS A 27 22.85 -4.21 -10.16
N SER A 28 23.84 -4.48 -11.02
CA SER A 28 24.95 -3.55 -11.24
C SER A 28 24.56 -2.22 -11.89
N SER A 29 23.35 -2.12 -12.44
CA SER A 29 22.87 -0.88 -13.05
C SER A 29 22.29 0.10 -12.01
N ALA A 30 21.96 -0.35 -10.81
CA ALA A 30 21.37 0.51 -9.77
C ALA A 30 22.42 1.46 -9.15
N ALA A 31 23.66 1.00 -9.01
CA ALA A 31 24.74 1.77 -8.36
C ALA A 31 25.03 3.09 -9.09
N GLY A 32 24.91 4.21 -8.37
CA GLY A 32 25.09 5.57 -8.89
C GLY A 32 23.86 6.17 -9.57
N ASN A 33 22.74 5.43 -9.59
CA ASN A 33 21.45 5.85 -10.15
C ASN A 33 20.35 5.97 -9.08
N GLU A 34 20.72 5.86 -7.81
CA GLU A 34 19.81 6.00 -6.68
C GLU A 34 19.28 7.44 -6.56
N LEU A 35 17.98 7.56 -6.37
CA LEU A 35 17.30 8.84 -6.18
C LEU A 35 17.12 9.14 -4.70
N LEU A 36 17.35 10.39 -4.30
CA LEU A 36 17.05 10.85 -2.96
C LEU A 36 15.55 11.08 -2.79
N THR A 37 14.96 10.47 -1.76
CA THR A 37 13.53 10.55 -1.49
C THR A 37 13.19 11.65 -0.47
N ALA A 38 11.91 12.05 -0.41
CA ALA A 38 11.44 12.96 0.62
C ALA A 38 11.62 12.39 2.03
N THR A 39 11.49 11.06 2.20
CA THR A 39 11.73 10.37 3.47
C THR A 39 13.19 10.51 3.90
N GLU A 40 14.13 10.22 2.99
CA GLU A 40 15.56 10.37 3.26
C GLU A 40 15.95 11.83 3.57
N LEU A 41 15.36 12.79 2.84
CA LEU A 41 15.56 14.21 3.13
C LEU A 41 14.98 14.62 4.49
N ALA A 42 13.83 14.05 4.89
CA ALA A 42 13.23 14.31 6.19
C ALA A 42 14.13 13.80 7.32
N GLU A 43 14.67 12.58 7.19
CA GLU A 43 15.66 12.02 8.11
C GLU A 43 16.91 12.91 8.24
N ILE A 44 17.51 13.29 7.11
CA ILE A 44 18.69 14.19 7.10
C ILE A 44 18.39 15.52 7.78
N LYS A 45 17.14 15.97 7.73
CA LYS A 45 16.69 17.22 8.38
C LYS A 45 16.36 17.00 9.88
N GLY A 46 16.36 15.79 10.39
CA GLY A 46 16.03 15.44 11.76
C GLY A 46 14.54 15.47 12.09
N LEU A 47 13.68 15.29 11.07
CA LEU A 47 12.26 15.03 11.28
C LEU A 47 12.07 13.55 11.63
N ALA A 48 11.02 13.24 12.42
CA ALA A 48 10.60 11.87 12.56
C ALA A 48 9.97 11.36 11.26
N THR A 49 10.21 10.09 10.90
CA THR A 49 9.70 9.53 9.66
C THR A 49 8.90 8.26 9.85
N GLY A 50 7.88 8.08 9.01
CA GLY A 50 7.05 6.89 9.06
C GLY A 50 6.50 6.45 7.72
N VAL A 51 6.25 5.15 7.62
CA VAL A 51 5.58 4.52 6.48
C VAL A 51 4.62 3.45 6.95
N ILE A 52 3.38 3.52 6.46
CA ILE A 52 2.30 2.58 6.78
C ILE A 52 1.67 2.09 5.48
N SER A 53 1.36 0.80 5.41
CA SER A 53 0.59 0.22 4.32
C SER A 53 -0.27 -0.95 4.80
N THR A 54 -1.44 -1.14 4.20
CA THR A 54 -2.18 -2.40 4.31
C THR A 54 -1.66 -3.49 3.37
N ALA A 55 -0.74 -3.15 2.45
CA ALA A 55 0.05 -4.11 1.69
C ALA A 55 1.26 -4.63 2.50
N ARG A 56 2.06 -5.52 1.90
CA ARG A 56 3.38 -5.84 2.43
C ARG A 56 4.20 -4.56 2.49
N ILE A 57 4.91 -4.34 3.58
CA ILE A 57 5.75 -3.14 3.73
C ILE A 57 6.92 -3.11 2.73
N THR A 58 7.24 -4.25 2.16
CA THR A 58 8.23 -4.43 1.09
C THR A 58 7.66 -4.26 -0.32
N HIS A 59 6.33 -4.12 -0.46
CA HIS A 59 5.66 -3.86 -1.74
C HIS A 59 6.09 -2.52 -2.33
N ALA A 60 5.91 -2.33 -3.65
CA ALA A 60 6.53 -1.25 -4.41
C ALA A 60 6.26 0.16 -3.87
N THR A 61 5.04 0.46 -3.41
CA THR A 61 4.68 1.80 -2.93
C THR A 61 5.38 2.16 -1.62
N PRO A 62 5.24 1.38 -0.53
CA PRO A 62 5.97 1.68 0.70
C PRO A 62 7.49 1.56 0.51
N ALA A 63 7.96 0.56 -0.23
CA ALA A 63 9.39 0.37 -0.51
C ALA A 63 10.03 1.59 -1.21
N ALA A 64 9.31 2.28 -2.10
CA ALA A 64 9.84 3.46 -2.78
C ALA A 64 10.17 4.62 -1.84
N THR A 65 9.69 4.60 -0.60
CA THR A 65 10.02 5.64 0.39
C THR A 65 11.44 5.47 0.95
N TYR A 66 11.95 4.22 1.03
CA TYR A 66 13.20 3.90 1.71
C TYR A 66 14.20 3.06 0.88
N ALA A 67 13.72 2.27 -0.09
CA ALA A 67 14.56 1.31 -0.82
C ALA A 67 14.99 1.81 -2.20
N LYS A 68 16.08 1.20 -2.70
CA LYS A 68 16.64 1.38 -4.04
C LYS A 68 16.80 0.00 -4.67
N SER A 69 15.98 -0.33 -5.67
CA SER A 69 16.00 -1.67 -6.26
C SER A 69 15.85 -1.63 -7.78
N ALA A 70 16.63 -2.43 -8.46
CA ALA A 70 16.52 -2.66 -9.89
C ALA A 70 15.30 -3.52 -10.29
N ASP A 71 14.66 -4.19 -9.32
CA ASP A 71 13.37 -4.84 -9.53
C ASP A 71 12.49 -4.74 -8.27
N ARG A 72 11.22 -4.34 -8.44
CA ARG A 72 10.23 -4.24 -7.36
C ARG A 72 9.92 -5.57 -6.67
N ASN A 73 10.21 -6.67 -7.34
CA ASN A 73 9.94 -8.01 -6.84
C ASN A 73 11.06 -8.55 -5.95
N TRP A 74 12.17 -7.84 -5.77
CA TRP A 74 13.26 -8.27 -4.89
C TRP A 74 12.94 -7.92 -3.43
N GLU A 75 11.80 -8.44 -2.95
CA GLU A 75 11.32 -8.13 -1.61
C GLU A 75 12.21 -8.74 -0.53
N ASP A 76 12.75 -9.94 -0.78
CA ASP A 76 13.81 -10.57 0.02
C ASP A 76 14.85 -11.28 -0.87
N ILE A 77 15.85 -11.89 -0.24
CA ILE A 77 16.96 -12.55 -0.94
C ILE A 77 16.49 -13.74 -1.78
N SER A 78 15.37 -14.40 -1.45
CA SER A 78 14.87 -15.54 -2.23
C SER A 78 14.27 -15.14 -3.58
N ASP A 79 13.87 -13.88 -3.70
CA ASP A 79 13.33 -13.30 -4.93
C ASP A 79 14.42 -12.83 -5.90
N MET A 80 15.66 -12.74 -5.42
CA MET A 80 16.78 -12.20 -6.19
C MET A 80 17.43 -13.28 -7.05
N PRO A 81 17.73 -12.98 -8.34
CA PRO A 81 18.41 -13.94 -9.20
C PRO A 81 19.87 -14.16 -8.77
N GLU A 82 20.42 -15.35 -9.10
CA GLU A 82 21.83 -15.64 -8.89
C GLU A 82 22.72 -14.57 -9.56
N GLY A 83 23.74 -14.11 -8.88
CA GLY A 83 24.63 -13.04 -9.33
C GLY A 83 24.20 -11.63 -8.91
N SER A 84 23.17 -11.51 -8.09
CA SER A 84 22.68 -10.22 -7.55
C SER A 84 23.17 -9.93 -6.13
N GLU A 85 24.16 -10.68 -5.63
CA GLU A 85 24.66 -10.59 -4.24
C GLU A 85 25.30 -9.23 -3.90
N ALA A 86 25.58 -8.40 -4.91
CA ALA A 86 26.07 -7.04 -4.71
C ALA A 86 24.94 -6.03 -4.39
N CYS A 87 23.69 -6.41 -4.60
CA CYS A 87 22.52 -5.61 -4.23
C CYS A 87 21.92 -6.13 -2.91
N GLU A 88 21.23 -5.25 -2.25
CA GLU A 88 20.50 -5.54 -1.04
C GLU A 88 19.01 -5.67 -1.37
N ASP A 89 18.34 -6.71 -0.86
CA ASP A 89 16.90 -6.88 -0.98
C ASP A 89 16.13 -5.78 -0.23
N ILE A 90 14.86 -5.58 -0.58
CA ILE A 90 14.04 -4.48 -0.07
C ILE A 90 13.85 -4.57 1.46
N ALA A 91 13.62 -5.79 2.00
CA ALA A 91 13.43 -5.97 3.45
C ALA A 91 14.73 -5.65 4.22
N SER A 92 15.89 -6.07 3.69
CA SER A 92 17.19 -5.71 4.28
C SER A 92 17.44 -4.21 4.26
N GLN A 93 17.08 -3.52 3.16
CA GLN A 93 17.23 -2.06 3.07
C GLN A 93 16.36 -1.30 4.07
N LEU A 94 15.20 -1.84 4.48
CA LEU A 94 14.39 -1.24 5.53
C LEU A 94 15.14 -1.28 6.88
N VAL A 95 15.67 -2.43 7.23
CA VAL A 95 16.39 -2.62 8.51
C VAL A 95 17.72 -1.85 8.52
N ASN A 96 18.41 -1.78 7.38
CA ASN A 96 19.67 -1.07 7.24
C ASN A 96 19.52 0.39 6.77
N PHE A 97 18.31 0.97 6.86
CA PHE A 97 18.02 2.30 6.27
C PHE A 97 18.96 3.39 6.79
N GLU A 98 19.15 3.49 8.11
CA GLU A 98 20.09 4.41 8.76
C GLU A 98 21.50 4.25 8.17
N LYS A 99 22.07 3.06 8.24
CA LYS A 99 23.40 2.76 7.72
C LYS A 99 23.53 3.09 6.23
N ASN A 100 22.55 2.69 5.42
CA ASN A 100 22.59 2.89 3.97
C ASN A 100 22.54 4.39 3.61
N LEU A 101 21.79 5.18 4.37
CA LEU A 101 21.68 6.62 4.16
C LEU A 101 22.98 7.33 4.55
N GLU A 102 23.58 6.98 5.68
CA GLU A 102 24.86 7.53 6.16
C GLU A 102 26.04 7.15 5.25
N GLU A 103 26.07 5.91 4.74
CA GLU A 103 27.09 5.47 3.79
C GLU A 103 27.01 6.22 2.45
N ARG A 104 25.77 6.53 2.00
CA ARG A 104 25.52 7.24 0.74
C ARG A 104 25.79 8.73 0.86
N TYR A 105 25.49 9.32 2.01
CA TYR A 105 25.64 10.74 2.27
C TYR A 105 26.56 10.99 3.47
N VAL A 106 27.86 10.86 3.22
CA VAL A 106 28.90 10.97 4.26
C VAL A 106 28.80 12.28 5.04
N GLY A 107 28.62 12.17 6.34
CA GLY A 107 28.50 13.30 7.27
C GLY A 107 27.07 13.60 7.69
N THR A 108 26.10 12.80 7.27
CA THR A 108 24.78 12.75 7.90
C THR A 108 24.84 11.89 9.16
N ASP A 109 23.93 12.17 10.10
CA ASP A 109 23.73 11.44 11.35
C ASP A 109 22.20 11.31 11.49
N VAL A 110 21.69 10.12 11.21
CA VAL A 110 20.26 9.80 11.18
C VAL A 110 19.97 8.64 12.11
N ASP A 111 18.74 8.46 12.53
CA ASP A 111 18.38 7.41 13.49
C ASP A 111 17.46 6.32 12.89
N GLY A 112 17.18 6.42 11.59
CA GLY A 112 16.36 5.47 10.83
C GLY A 112 14.86 5.65 11.06
N LEU A 113 14.05 4.96 10.26
CA LEU A 113 12.59 5.12 10.28
C LEU A 113 12.01 4.92 11.69
N ASP A 114 11.18 5.87 12.15
CA ASP A 114 10.61 5.85 13.50
C ASP A 114 9.32 5.05 13.59
N PHE A 115 8.53 5.02 12.52
CA PHE A 115 7.27 4.30 12.55
C PHE A 115 7.04 3.55 11.25
N VAL A 116 7.05 2.22 11.32
CA VAL A 116 6.84 1.35 10.16
C VAL A 116 5.77 0.32 10.50
N MET A 117 4.69 0.25 9.70
CA MET A 117 3.65 -0.77 9.89
C MET A 117 3.10 -1.29 8.56
N GLY A 118 2.86 -2.61 8.49
CA GLY A 118 2.23 -3.24 7.33
C GLY A 118 2.22 -4.76 7.43
N GLY A 119 1.95 -5.41 6.30
CA GLY A 119 2.14 -6.86 6.14
C GLY A 119 3.56 -7.22 5.68
N GLY A 120 3.75 -8.48 5.26
CA GLY A 120 4.97 -8.95 4.61
C GLY A 120 6.02 -9.54 5.55
N ARG A 121 5.61 -10.01 6.74
CA ARG A 121 6.51 -10.58 7.77
C ARG A 121 7.41 -11.68 7.20
N ARG A 122 6.94 -12.47 6.24
CA ARG A 122 7.71 -13.55 5.60
C ARG A 122 9.04 -13.10 4.98
N HIS A 123 9.11 -11.86 4.48
CA HIS A 123 10.34 -11.33 3.87
C HIS A 123 11.41 -10.95 4.89
N PHE A 124 11.05 -10.89 6.19
CA PHE A 124 11.94 -10.57 7.30
C PHE A 124 12.39 -11.81 8.08
N LEU A 125 11.78 -12.97 7.85
CA LEU A 125 12.06 -14.19 8.60
C LEU A 125 12.85 -15.20 7.75
N PRO A 126 13.75 -15.98 8.39
CA PRO A 126 14.44 -17.07 7.70
C PRO A 126 13.46 -18.17 7.30
N LYS A 127 13.76 -18.90 6.24
CA LYS A 127 13.01 -20.07 5.77
C LYS A 127 13.22 -21.28 6.68
N ASP A 128 12.78 -21.14 7.91
CA ASP A 128 12.90 -22.13 9.00
C ASP A 128 11.61 -22.13 9.83
N GLU A 129 10.96 -23.29 9.97
CA GLU A 129 9.75 -23.48 10.78
C GLU A 129 9.95 -23.03 12.24
N ALA A 130 11.16 -23.11 12.76
CA ALA A 130 11.49 -22.67 14.12
C ALA A 130 11.42 -21.14 14.29
N ALA A 131 11.42 -20.38 13.20
CA ALA A 131 11.31 -18.93 13.19
C ALA A 131 9.88 -18.42 12.97
N ASN A 132 8.92 -19.34 12.76
CA ASN A 132 7.51 -18.98 12.58
C ASN A 132 6.99 -18.14 13.74
N SER A 133 6.18 -17.16 13.44
CA SER A 133 5.39 -16.43 14.42
C SER A 133 4.28 -17.31 15.03
N ALA A 134 3.67 -16.85 16.11
CA ALA A 134 2.63 -17.62 16.80
C ALA A 134 1.34 -17.77 15.99
N ASP A 135 1.13 -16.90 15.02
CA ASP A 135 -0.04 -16.82 14.13
C ASP A 135 0.26 -17.29 12.69
N ALA A 136 1.41 -17.90 12.46
CA ALA A 136 1.78 -18.40 11.16
C ALA A 136 0.71 -19.33 10.56
N VAL A 137 0.25 -19.02 9.35
CA VAL A 137 -0.71 -19.85 8.60
C VAL A 137 0.01 -20.82 7.65
N SER A 138 1.20 -20.47 7.18
CA SER A 138 2.08 -21.32 6.38
C SER A 138 2.85 -22.31 7.27
N THR A 139 3.20 -23.50 6.72
CA THR A 139 4.06 -24.47 7.44
C THR A 139 5.43 -23.86 7.75
N VAL A 140 5.98 -23.07 6.82
CA VAL A 140 7.18 -22.27 7.00
C VAL A 140 6.81 -20.86 6.58
N GLU A 141 6.79 -19.92 7.52
CA GLU A 141 6.37 -18.55 7.29
C GLU A 141 7.42 -17.73 6.53
N GLY A 142 8.67 -17.85 6.92
CA GLY A 142 9.76 -17.07 6.35
C GLY A 142 10.20 -17.56 4.98
N ASP A 143 10.53 -16.64 4.08
CA ASP A 143 10.99 -16.92 2.71
C ASP A 143 12.51 -16.78 2.57
N ARG A 144 13.21 -16.09 3.49
CA ARG A 144 14.63 -15.78 3.39
C ARG A 144 15.52 -17.02 3.37
N THR A 145 16.36 -17.13 2.34
CA THR A 145 17.29 -18.26 2.15
C THR A 145 18.69 -18.04 2.71
N ASP A 146 18.96 -16.83 3.24
CA ASP A 146 20.23 -16.43 3.86
C ASP A 146 20.29 -16.67 5.37
N GLU A 147 19.28 -17.35 5.93
CA GLU A 147 19.16 -17.68 7.37
C GLU A 147 19.05 -16.45 8.30
N ARG A 148 18.96 -15.23 7.75
CA ARG A 148 18.82 -14.01 8.54
C ARG A 148 17.40 -13.86 9.10
N ASN A 149 17.31 -13.40 10.36
CA ASN A 149 16.06 -12.93 10.98
C ASN A 149 16.14 -11.40 11.12
N LEU A 150 15.60 -10.69 10.15
CA LEU A 150 15.69 -9.23 10.10
C LEU A 150 14.90 -8.54 11.23
N VAL A 151 13.86 -9.17 11.78
CA VAL A 151 13.17 -8.67 12.97
C VAL A 151 14.11 -8.66 14.18
N THR A 152 14.84 -9.75 14.38
CA THR A 152 15.83 -9.83 15.49
C THR A 152 16.99 -8.87 15.27
N GLU A 153 17.44 -8.69 14.02
CA GLU A 153 18.51 -7.72 13.70
C GLU A 153 18.04 -6.29 14.01
N TRP A 154 16.83 -5.92 13.60
CA TRP A 154 16.25 -4.61 13.89
C TRP A 154 16.11 -4.37 15.41
N GLN A 155 15.58 -5.34 16.17
CA GLN A 155 15.48 -5.24 17.62
C GLN A 155 16.84 -5.15 18.32
N THR A 156 17.89 -5.73 17.73
CA THR A 156 19.25 -5.63 18.24
C THR A 156 19.85 -4.24 17.97
N GLN A 157 19.56 -3.68 16.81
CA GLN A 157 20.00 -2.33 16.43
C GLN A 157 19.29 -1.26 17.25
N TYR A 158 18.01 -1.45 17.57
CA TYR A 158 17.17 -0.51 18.31
C TYR A 158 16.60 -1.16 19.59
N PRO A 159 17.40 -1.37 20.64
CA PRO A 159 17.01 -2.16 21.82
C PRO A 159 15.88 -1.54 22.66
N ASP A 160 15.66 -0.22 22.53
CA ASP A 160 14.60 0.52 23.23
C ASP A 160 13.33 0.68 22.36
N ALA A 161 13.35 0.19 21.11
CA ALA A 161 12.23 0.26 20.17
C ALA A 161 11.21 -0.87 20.41
N THR A 162 10.00 -0.66 19.91
CA THR A 162 8.88 -1.60 20.05
C THR A 162 8.64 -2.35 18.75
N TYR A 163 8.68 -3.69 18.78
CA TYR A 163 8.21 -4.55 17.69
C TYR A 163 6.85 -5.14 18.02
N VAL A 164 5.91 -5.11 17.08
CA VAL A 164 4.56 -5.69 17.23
C VAL A 164 4.18 -6.51 16.00
N MET A 165 3.34 -7.54 16.20
CA MET A 165 2.92 -8.42 15.12
C MET A 165 1.42 -8.77 15.14
N ASP A 166 0.69 -8.31 16.15
CA ASP A 166 -0.73 -8.58 16.36
C ASP A 166 -1.45 -7.39 17.00
N GLN A 167 -2.78 -7.45 17.05
CA GLN A 167 -3.61 -6.41 17.67
C GLN A 167 -3.26 -6.18 19.15
N THR A 168 -2.95 -7.25 19.89
CA THR A 168 -2.61 -7.14 21.31
C THR A 168 -1.32 -6.34 21.52
N GLY A 169 -0.30 -6.62 20.71
CA GLY A 169 0.95 -5.88 20.70
C GLY A 169 0.75 -4.43 20.30
N PHE A 170 -0.07 -4.19 19.25
CA PHE A 170 -0.41 -2.85 18.81
C PHE A 170 -1.10 -2.03 19.91
N ASP A 171 -2.09 -2.59 20.60
CA ASP A 171 -2.79 -1.93 21.69
C ASP A 171 -1.88 -1.63 22.88
N ALA A 172 -0.82 -2.43 23.06
CA ALA A 172 0.15 -2.29 24.15
C ALA A 172 1.31 -1.33 23.83
N ILE A 173 1.38 -0.73 22.62
CA ILE A 173 2.41 0.27 22.30
C ILE A 173 2.33 1.41 23.32
N ALA A 174 3.43 1.63 24.03
CA ALA A 174 3.51 2.62 25.10
C ALA A 174 3.34 4.06 24.60
N ASP A 175 2.72 4.91 25.42
CA ASP A 175 2.50 6.31 25.06
C ASP A 175 3.81 7.11 24.87
N ASP A 176 4.91 6.64 25.41
CA ASP A 176 6.25 7.25 25.29
C ASP A 176 7.13 6.57 24.21
N ALA A 177 6.60 5.57 23.47
CA ALA A 177 7.33 4.98 22.36
C ALA A 177 7.72 6.04 21.32
N THR A 178 8.95 5.94 20.82
CA THR A 178 9.49 6.84 19.79
C THR A 178 9.87 6.11 18.52
N LYS A 179 10.06 4.77 18.59
CA LYS A 179 10.40 3.94 17.44
C LYS A 179 9.60 2.63 17.48
N VAL A 180 8.84 2.37 16.41
CA VAL A 180 7.92 1.22 16.35
C VAL A 180 8.01 0.54 14.98
N PHE A 181 8.10 -0.80 15.00
CA PHE A 181 8.01 -1.64 13.82
C PHE A 181 6.90 -2.67 13.98
N GLY A 182 5.96 -2.71 13.05
CA GLY A 182 4.80 -3.63 13.07
C GLY A 182 4.67 -4.43 11.78
N LEU A 183 4.59 -5.76 11.89
CA LEU A 183 4.38 -6.68 10.77
C LEU A 183 3.23 -7.63 11.12
N PHE A 184 2.02 -7.34 10.64
CA PHE A 184 0.78 -7.97 11.12
C PHE A 184 0.37 -9.23 10.36
N ASN A 185 0.93 -9.50 9.19
CA ASN A 185 0.58 -10.66 8.37
C ASN A 185 1.81 -11.22 7.66
N GLU A 186 1.78 -12.50 7.30
CA GLU A 186 2.83 -13.14 6.49
C GLU A 186 2.99 -12.43 5.13
N SER A 187 1.85 -12.11 4.49
CA SER A 187 1.78 -11.43 3.22
C SER A 187 1.15 -10.04 3.41
N HIS A 188 0.19 -9.67 2.57
CA HIS A 188 -0.58 -8.44 2.76
C HIS A 188 -1.46 -8.54 4.02
N MET A 189 -1.77 -7.42 4.67
CA MET A 189 -2.83 -7.38 5.67
C MET A 189 -4.17 -7.76 5.03
N GLN A 190 -5.13 -8.17 5.83
CA GLN A 190 -6.47 -8.52 5.35
C GLN A 190 -7.12 -7.32 4.63
N TYR A 191 -8.09 -7.58 3.76
CA TYR A 191 -9.04 -6.55 3.37
C TYR A 191 -9.79 -6.05 4.62
N GLU A 192 -10.16 -4.78 4.66
CA GLU A 192 -10.88 -4.24 5.82
C GLU A 192 -12.15 -5.04 6.15
N ALA A 193 -12.85 -5.56 5.13
CA ALA A 193 -14.03 -6.40 5.32
C ALA A 193 -13.72 -7.72 6.02
N ASP A 194 -12.52 -8.23 5.92
CA ASP A 194 -12.05 -9.51 6.45
C ASP A 194 -11.17 -9.37 7.68
N ARG A 195 -10.76 -8.16 8.02
CA ARG A 195 -9.83 -7.88 9.11
C ARG A 195 -10.21 -8.57 10.44
N ALA A 196 -11.51 -8.69 10.72
CA ALA A 196 -11.99 -9.40 11.90
C ALA A 196 -11.73 -10.93 11.87
N ASN A 197 -11.36 -11.49 10.72
CA ASN A 197 -11.06 -12.91 10.54
C ASN A 197 -9.56 -13.23 10.68
N ASP A 198 -8.71 -12.20 10.81
CA ASP A 198 -7.29 -12.40 11.06
C ASP A 198 -7.07 -13.18 12.37
N VAL A 199 -6.15 -14.16 12.34
CA VAL A 199 -5.97 -15.13 13.44
C VAL A 199 -5.44 -14.48 14.71
N ALA A 200 -4.50 -13.56 14.59
CA ALA A 200 -3.90 -12.82 15.71
C ALA A 200 -4.58 -11.48 15.95
N GLY A 201 -5.35 -11.02 14.98
CA GLY A 201 -5.89 -9.68 14.88
C GLY A 201 -4.85 -8.67 14.40
N GLU A 202 -5.32 -7.75 13.57
CA GLU A 202 -4.51 -6.67 13.03
C GLU A 202 -5.24 -5.33 13.12
N PRO A 203 -4.51 -4.20 13.29
CA PRO A 203 -5.13 -2.88 13.37
C PRO A 203 -5.66 -2.44 12.00
N SER A 204 -6.71 -1.61 12.02
CA SER A 204 -7.17 -0.91 10.83
C SER A 204 -6.18 0.18 10.39
N LEU A 205 -6.30 0.62 9.13
CA LEU A 205 -5.46 1.71 8.61
C LEU A 205 -5.63 3.01 9.39
N SER A 206 -6.86 3.30 9.84
CA SER A 206 -7.14 4.50 10.65
C SER A 206 -6.55 4.43 12.05
N GLU A 207 -6.50 3.24 12.68
CA GLU A 207 -5.83 3.01 13.97
C GLU A 207 -4.31 3.17 13.81
N MET A 208 -3.70 2.54 12.78
CA MET A 208 -2.27 2.70 12.50
C MET A 208 -1.90 4.17 12.24
N THR A 209 -2.72 4.89 11.47
CA THR A 209 -2.51 6.32 11.16
C THR A 209 -2.55 7.17 12.44
N SER A 210 -3.53 6.95 13.31
CA SER A 210 -3.63 7.67 14.59
C SER A 210 -2.41 7.41 15.47
N LYS A 211 -2.02 6.14 15.62
CA LYS A 211 -0.86 5.75 16.44
C LYS A 211 0.44 6.33 15.89
N ALA A 212 0.61 6.33 14.55
CA ALA A 212 1.79 6.93 13.91
C ALA A 212 1.90 8.43 14.22
N ILE A 213 0.81 9.17 14.10
CA ILE A 213 0.79 10.59 14.40
C ILE A 213 1.11 10.84 15.87
N ASP A 214 0.59 10.00 16.79
CA ASP A 214 0.90 10.10 18.22
C ASP A 214 2.38 9.85 18.52
N VAL A 215 3.02 8.91 17.83
CA VAL A 215 4.44 8.59 18.00
C VAL A 215 5.31 9.65 17.36
N LEU A 216 5.11 9.93 16.08
CA LEU A 216 5.95 10.85 15.29
C LEU A 216 5.80 12.31 15.73
N GLY A 217 4.61 12.70 16.18
CA GLY A 217 4.30 14.06 16.64
C GLY A 217 5.06 14.48 17.91
N LYS A 218 5.82 13.58 18.54
CA LYS A 218 6.70 13.88 19.69
C LYS A 218 8.00 14.55 19.27
N ASN A 219 8.40 14.41 18.01
CA ASN A 219 9.59 15.07 17.50
C ASN A 219 9.32 16.57 17.37
N GLU A 220 10.11 17.40 18.08
CA GLU A 220 9.96 18.86 18.09
C GLU A 220 10.23 19.50 16.72
N ASN A 221 10.97 18.82 15.83
CA ASN A 221 11.22 19.27 14.47
C ASN A 221 10.08 18.97 13.51
N GLY A 222 9.08 18.17 13.93
CA GLY A 222 7.99 17.70 13.10
C GLY A 222 8.24 16.32 12.50
N PHE A 223 7.38 15.92 11.56
CA PHE A 223 7.44 14.59 10.97
C PHE A 223 7.04 14.54 9.50
N PHE A 224 7.45 13.48 8.83
CA PHE A 224 6.98 13.07 7.50
C PHE A 224 6.41 11.65 7.57
N LEU A 225 5.14 11.48 7.20
CA LEU A 225 4.43 10.20 7.23
C LEU A 225 3.81 9.89 5.88
N THR A 226 4.10 8.70 5.36
CA THR A 226 3.43 8.12 4.19
C THR A 226 2.45 7.04 4.65
N VAL A 227 1.19 7.14 4.21
CA VAL A 227 0.11 6.18 4.52
C VAL A 227 -0.49 5.66 3.23
N GLU A 228 -0.52 4.34 3.06
CA GLU A 228 -1.09 3.68 1.90
C GLU A 228 -2.21 2.72 2.29
N SER A 229 -3.34 2.82 1.60
CA SER A 229 -4.37 1.78 1.56
C SER A 229 -4.11 0.86 0.37
N GLY A 230 -3.11 -0.01 0.49
CA GLY A 230 -2.61 -0.81 -0.63
C GLY A 230 -3.58 -1.88 -1.11
N ARG A 231 -4.54 -2.28 -0.27
CA ARG A 231 -5.52 -3.32 -0.62
C ARG A 231 -6.61 -2.83 -1.57
N ILE A 232 -6.80 -1.53 -1.76
CA ILE A 232 -7.73 -0.97 -2.77
C ILE A 232 -7.33 -1.46 -4.17
N ASP A 233 -6.05 -1.29 -4.54
CA ASP A 233 -5.49 -1.74 -5.82
C ASP A 233 -5.68 -3.25 -6.01
N HIS A 234 -5.33 -4.05 -5.00
CA HIS A 234 -5.46 -5.50 -5.05
C HIS A 234 -6.92 -5.94 -5.28
N ALA A 235 -7.89 -5.31 -4.61
CA ALA A 235 -9.30 -5.62 -4.80
C ALA A 235 -9.79 -5.29 -6.22
N HIS A 236 -9.30 -4.20 -6.81
CA HIS A 236 -9.58 -3.88 -8.21
C HIS A 236 -8.98 -4.91 -9.15
N HIS A 237 -7.72 -5.30 -8.95
CA HIS A 237 -7.08 -6.36 -9.72
C HIS A 237 -7.82 -7.70 -9.66
N ALA A 238 -8.44 -8.00 -8.51
CA ALA A 238 -9.32 -9.15 -8.33
C ALA A 238 -10.68 -9.00 -9.02
N GLY A 239 -11.08 -7.81 -9.45
CA GLY A 239 -12.43 -7.51 -9.92
C GLY A 239 -13.46 -7.52 -8.79
N ASN A 240 -13.05 -7.33 -7.53
CA ASN A 240 -13.91 -7.32 -6.35
C ASN A 240 -14.21 -5.88 -5.91
N ALA A 241 -15.31 -5.32 -6.40
CA ALA A 241 -15.72 -3.98 -6.05
C ALA A 241 -16.15 -3.85 -4.57
N TYR A 242 -16.61 -4.91 -3.93
CA TYR A 242 -16.98 -4.89 -2.50
C TYR A 242 -15.76 -4.52 -1.63
N ASN A 243 -14.66 -5.26 -1.78
CA ASN A 243 -13.44 -5.00 -1.04
C ASN A 243 -12.82 -3.66 -1.41
N ALA A 244 -12.75 -3.32 -2.71
CA ALA A 244 -12.22 -2.02 -3.15
C ALA A 244 -12.95 -0.83 -2.50
N LEU A 245 -14.28 -0.89 -2.37
CA LEU A 245 -15.08 0.16 -1.75
C LEU A 245 -14.93 0.17 -0.22
N ASN A 246 -14.86 -0.99 0.44
CA ASN A 246 -14.66 -1.06 1.90
C ASN A 246 -13.28 -0.52 2.31
N ASP A 247 -12.21 -0.91 1.62
CA ASP A 247 -10.86 -0.38 1.86
C ASP A 247 -10.77 1.13 1.55
N THR A 248 -11.50 1.62 0.52
CA THR A 248 -11.60 3.06 0.26
C THR A 248 -12.32 3.80 1.39
N ILE A 249 -13.36 3.22 1.99
CA ILE A 249 -14.05 3.80 3.15
C ILE A 249 -13.11 3.85 4.35
N GLU A 250 -12.33 2.80 4.59
CA GLU A 250 -11.35 2.79 5.67
C GLU A 250 -10.22 3.80 5.42
N PHE A 251 -9.76 3.92 4.17
CA PHE A 251 -8.82 4.98 3.80
C PHE A 251 -9.37 6.38 4.11
N ALA A 252 -10.64 6.63 3.82
CA ALA A 252 -11.29 7.90 4.18
C ALA A 252 -11.31 8.14 5.70
N LYS A 253 -11.46 7.08 6.53
CA LYS A 253 -11.35 7.19 8.00
C LYS A 253 -9.91 7.48 8.43
N ALA A 254 -8.90 6.87 7.79
CA ALA A 254 -7.50 7.18 8.04
C ALA A 254 -7.17 8.65 7.72
N VAL A 255 -7.68 9.17 6.60
CA VAL A 255 -7.58 10.61 6.27
C VAL A 255 -8.27 11.47 7.32
N GLN A 256 -9.45 11.06 7.80
CA GLN A 256 -10.15 11.79 8.87
C GLN A 256 -9.35 11.77 10.18
N ALA A 257 -8.74 10.61 10.52
CA ALA A 257 -7.86 10.49 11.68
C ALA A 257 -6.66 11.45 11.58
N ALA A 258 -6.04 11.55 10.40
CA ALA A 258 -4.97 12.53 10.16
C ALA A 258 -5.45 13.97 10.35
N VAL A 259 -6.65 14.31 9.86
CA VAL A 259 -7.22 15.64 10.02
C VAL A 259 -7.52 15.95 11.49
N ASP A 260 -8.03 14.99 12.27
CA ASP A 260 -8.44 15.18 13.64
C ASP A 260 -7.26 15.23 14.63
N ASN A 261 -6.16 14.54 14.31
CA ASN A 261 -5.00 14.40 15.19
C ASN A 261 -3.84 15.36 14.83
N THR A 262 -4.01 16.25 13.84
CA THR A 262 -2.97 17.22 13.46
C THR A 262 -3.47 18.66 13.51
N ASN A 263 -2.53 19.60 13.70
CA ASN A 263 -2.84 21.02 13.62
C ASN A 263 -2.94 21.48 12.15
N PRO A 264 -4.11 21.92 11.67
CA PRO A 264 -4.30 22.33 10.27
C PRO A 264 -3.50 23.58 9.86
N GLU A 265 -2.92 24.33 10.81
CA GLU A 265 -2.07 25.48 10.53
C GLU A 265 -0.59 25.10 10.37
N GLU A 266 -0.21 23.87 10.77
CA GLU A 266 1.17 23.38 10.80
C GLU A 266 1.39 22.14 9.95
N THR A 267 0.33 21.38 9.63
CA THR A 267 0.42 20.10 8.91
C THR A 267 -0.19 20.19 7.51
N LEU A 268 0.59 19.88 6.49
CA LEU A 268 0.10 19.62 5.13
C LEU A 268 -0.33 18.18 5.02
N ILE A 269 -1.57 17.94 4.62
CA ILE A 269 -2.12 16.64 4.27
C ILE A 269 -2.35 16.63 2.76
N LEU A 270 -1.73 15.66 2.07
CA LEU A 270 -1.93 15.37 0.64
C LEU A 270 -2.60 14.00 0.51
N VAL A 271 -3.66 13.91 -0.28
CA VAL A 271 -4.37 12.64 -0.53
C VAL A 271 -4.56 12.46 -2.02
N THR A 272 -4.07 11.35 -2.55
CA THR A 272 -4.17 11.01 -3.97
C THR A 272 -4.13 9.50 -4.15
N ALA A 273 -4.32 9.03 -5.37
CA ALA A 273 -3.88 7.71 -5.83
C ALA A 273 -2.64 7.86 -6.70
N ASP A 274 -1.94 6.77 -6.98
CA ASP A 274 -0.79 6.75 -7.90
C ASP A 274 -1.22 6.46 -9.35
N HIS A 275 -2.38 5.84 -9.55
CA HIS A 275 -3.06 5.60 -10.83
C HIS A 275 -4.55 5.29 -10.59
N SER A 276 -5.32 5.15 -11.66
CA SER A 276 -6.68 4.64 -11.66
C SER A 276 -6.74 3.17 -12.09
N HIS A 277 -7.93 2.57 -12.01
CA HIS A 277 -8.27 1.24 -12.50
C HIS A 277 -9.38 1.33 -13.56
N VAL A 278 -9.55 0.26 -14.37
CA VAL A 278 -10.62 0.21 -15.36
C VAL A 278 -12.00 -0.06 -14.73
N PHE A 279 -12.22 0.45 -13.53
CA PHE A 279 -13.46 0.40 -12.77
C PHE A 279 -14.47 1.39 -13.32
N THR A 280 -15.71 0.95 -13.53
CA THR A 280 -16.78 1.77 -14.13
C THR A 280 -18.02 1.80 -13.25
N ILE A 281 -18.68 2.95 -13.22
CA ILE A 281 -20.01 3.14 -12.62
C ILE A 281 -20.96 3.52 -13.74
N ALA A 282 -21.97 2.70 -13.97
CA ALA A 282 -22.87 2.83 -15.11
C ALA A 282 -24.35 2.59 -14.72
N GLY A 283 -25.25 2.56 -15.75
CA GLY A 283 -26.63 2.14 -15.61
C GLY A 283 -27.63 3.22 -15.23
N TYR A 284 -27.22 4.34 -14.64
CA TYR A 284 -28.09 5.44 -14.21
C TYR A 284 -29.35 4.98 -13.43
N PRO A 285 -29.17 4.23 -12.32
CA PRO A 285 -30.29 3.66 -11.58
C PRO A 285 -31.12 4.69 -10.80
N LYS A 286 -32.24 4.26 -10.23
CA LYS A 286 -33.04 5.11 -9.34
C LYS A 286 -32.23 5.51 -8.08
N ARG A 287 -32.61 6.64 -7.47
CA ARG A 287 -32.01 7.06 -6.20
C ARG A 287 -32.19 5.99 -5.13
N GLY A 288 -31.12 5.66 -4.40
CA GLY A 288 -31.09 4.62 -3.35
C GLY A 288 -30.91 3.21 -3.88
N ASN A 289 -30.60 3.03 -5.19
CA ASN A 289 -30.11 1.76 -5.68
C ASN A 289 -28.79 1.41 -4.98
N PRO A 290 -28.61 0.19 -4.45
CA PRO A 290 -27.30 -0.21 -3.91
C PRO A 290 -26.23 -0.09 -5.00
N ILE A 291 -25.05 0.46 -4.63
CA ILE A 291 -23.95 0.66 -5.61
C ILE A 291 -23.46 -0.67 -6.19
N LEU A 292 -23.42 -1.73 -5.37
CA LEU A 292 -23.07 -3.08 -5.80
C LEU A 292 -24.24 -3.85 -6.40
N GLY A 293 -25.44 -3.27 -6.39
CA GLY A 293 -26.66 -3.93 -6.85
C GLY A 293 -26.82 -3.94 -8.37
N GLN A 294 -27.76 -4.74 -8.82
CA GLN A 294 -28.27 -4.69 -10.20
C GLN A 294 -28.99 -3.35 -10.43
N VAL A 295 -28.90 -2.83 -11.63
CA VAL A 295 -29.54 -1.57 -12.02
C VAL A 295 -31.06 -1.69 -11.98
N VAL A 296 -31.72 -0.81 -11.21
CA VAL A 296 -33.18 -0.67 -11.22
C VAL A 296 -33.52 0.74 -11.69
N ALA A 297 -34.24 0.87 -12.82
CA ALA A 297 -34.57 2.15 -13.42
C ALA A 297 -35.52 2.99 -12.56
N VAL A 298 -35.59 4.29 -12.83
CA VAL A 298 -36.49 5.22 -12.13
C VAL A 298 -37.94 4.81 -12.36
N GLY A 299 -38.67 4.61 -11.26
CA GLY A 299 -40.08 4.19 -11.29
C GLY A 299 -40.30 2.67 -11.31
N GLU A 300 -39.20 1.90 -11.44
CA GLU A 300 -39.27 0.43 -11.48
C GLU A 300 -38.92 -0.20 -10.11
N THR A 301 -39.30 -1.48 -9.96
CA THR A 301 -39.02 -2.29 -8.78
C THR A 301 -38.18 -3.54 -9.10
N THR A 302 -38.04 -3.89 -10.37
CA THR A 302 -37.29 -5.02 -10.87
C THR A 302 -36.05 -4.55 -11.60
N PRO A 303 -34.97 -5.39 -11.67
CA PRO A 303 -33.78 -5.06 -12.45
C PRO A 303 -34.08 -4.77 -13.92
N SER A 304 -33.37 -3.80 -14.47
CA SER A 304 -33.37 -3.52 -15.91
C SER A 304 -32.62 -4.62 -16.65
N LEU A 305 -33.10 -4.96 -17.83
CA LEU A 305 -32.47 -5.98 -18.69
C LEU A 305 -31.66 -5.29 -19.80
N ALA A 306 -30.52 -5.83 -20.13
CA ALA A 306 -29.72 -5.47 -21.29
C ALA A 306 -30.30 -6.05 -22.58
N ALA A 307 -29.65 -5.86 -23.74
CA ALA A 307 -30.13 -6.32 -25.02
C ALA A 307 -30.14 -7.85 -25.21
N ASP A 308 -29.51 -8.56 -24.32
CA ASP A 308 -29.46 -10.03 -24.20
C ASP A 308 -30.49 -10.57 -23.21
N ASP A 309 -31.42 -9.73 -22.77
CA ASP A 309 -32.46 -10.04 -21.76
C ASP A 309 -31.93 -10.43 -20.39
N MET A 310 -30.64 -10.17 -20.08
CA MET A 310 -30.05 -10.42 -18.78
C MET A 310 -29.90 -9.13 -17.94
N PRO A 311 -30.08 -9.20 -16.60
CA PRO A 311 -29.80 -8.06 -15.72
C PRO A 311 -28.31 -7.72 -15.70
N TYR A 312 -27.96 -6.49 -15.26
CA TYR A 312 -26.59 -6.02 -15.16
C TYR A 312 -26.38 -5.17 -13.91
N THR A 313 -25.13 -5.11 -13.43
CA THR A 313 -24.76 -4.39 -12.22
C THR A 313 -24.46 -2.92 -12.47
N THR A 314 -24.58 -2.09 -11.43
CA THR A 314 -24.22 -0.66 -11.47
C THR A 314 -22.72 -0.47 -11.68
N VAL A 315 -21.89 -1.33 -11.09
CA VAL A 315 -20.44 -1.28 -11.19
C VAL A 315 -19.89 -2.49 -11.93
N GLY A 316 -18.78 -2.31 -12.62
CA GLY A 316 -18.10 -3.35 -13.39
C GLY A 316 -16.71 -2.92 -13.78
N TYR A 317 -16.02 -3.77 -14.54
CA TYR A 317 -14.67 -3.50 -15.03
C TYR A 317 -14.59 -3.68 -16.54
N ALA A 318 -13.73 -2.89 -17.20
CA ALA A 318 -13.52 -3.03 -18.64
C ALA A 318 -12.75 -4.32 -18.99
N ASN A 319 -11.86 -4.77 -18.11
CA ASN A 319 -11.14 -6.03 -18.26
C ASN A 319 -10.90 -6.69 -16.89
N GLY A 320 -10.38 -7.92 -16.89
CA GLY A 320 -10.04 -8.67 -15.69
C GLY A 320 -10.55 -10.12 -15.72
N LEU A 321 -10.59 -10.76 -14.56
CA LEU A 321 -10.97 -12.16 -14.38
C LEU A 321 -12.42 -12.47 -14.78
N GLY A 322 -13.30 -11.47 -14.75
CA GLY A 322 -14.72 -11.64 -15.01
C GLY A 322 -15.51 -12.16 -13.80
N PHE A 323 -16.75 -12.55 -14.06
CA PHE A 323 -17.70 -12.94 -13.03
C PHE A 323 -17.17 -14.07 -12.12
N ARG A 324 -17.34 -13.87 -10.83
CA ARG A 324 -17.24 -14.88 -9.78
C ARG A 324 -18.32 -14.61 -8.75
N ASN A 325 -18.87 -15.65 -8.17
CA ASN A 325 -19.75 -15.53 -7.03
C ASN A 325 -19.35 -16.57 -5.99
N LEU A 326 -18.47 -16.15 -5.11
CA LEU A 326 -17.92 -17.00 -4.04
C LEU A 326 -18.71 -16.87 -2.75
N VAL A 327 -19.80 -16.10 -2.76
CA VAL A 327 -20.77 -15.89 -1.68
C VAL A 327 -20.12 -15.34 -0.41
N ASP A 328 -19.54 -16.21 0.41
CA ASP A 328 -18.94 -15.85 1.70
C ASP A 328 -17.41 -15.72 1.62
N GLU A 329 -16.82 -16.04 0.47
CA GLU A 329 -15.38 -15.91 0.27
C GLU A 329 -15.01 -14.44 0.01
N THR A 330 -14.15 -13.92 0.83
CA THR A 330 -13.68 -12.55 0.79
C THR A 330 -12.18 -12.45 0.53
N ASP A 331 -11.46 -13.57 0.71
CA ASP A 331 -10.06 -13.67 0.35
C ASP A 331 -9.89 -13.65 -1.18
N ALA A 332 -9.51 -12.50 -1.72
CA ALA A 332 -9.28 -12.34 -3.14
C ALA A 332 -8.13 -13.21 -3.67
N ASP A 333 -7.18 -13.59 -2.83
CA ASP A 333 -6.07 -14.46 -3.25
C ASP A 333 -6.60 -15.85 -3.62
N ALA A 334 -7.61 -16.36 -2.95
CA ALA A 334 -8.28 -17.61 -3.30
C ALA A 334 -8.99 -17.55 -4.67
N ALA A 335 -9.55 -16.38 -5.04
CA ALA A 335 -10.25 -16.19 -6.31
C ALA A 335 -9.32 -16.21 -7.53
N TYR A 336 -8.06 -15.82 -7.38
CA TYR A 336 -7.07 -15.82 -8.46
C TYR A 336 -6.68 -17.22 -8.96
N LEU A 337 -6.99 -18.27 -8.21
CA LEU A 337 -6.70 -19.64 -8.61
C LEU A 337 -7.55 -20.14 -9.77
N THR A 338 -8.60 -19.42 -10.16
CA THR A 338 -9.46 -19.76 -11.31
C THR A 338 -9.13 -18.87 -12.50
N GLY A 339 -9.00 -19.47 -13.69
CA GLY A 339 -8.74 -18.73 -14.93
C GLY A 339 -9.85 -17.73 -15.27
N PRO A 340 -9.59 -16.76 -16.18
CA PRO A 340 -10.56 -15.75 -16.58
C PRO A 340 -11.79 -16.37 -17.24
N GLU A 341 -12.97 -15.81 -16.95
CA GLU A 341 -14.21 -16.15 -17.62
C GLU A 341 -14.57 -15.15 -18.71
N ALA A 342 -15.04 -15.65 -19.85
CA ALA A 342 -15.44 -14.84 -20.97
C ALA A 342 -16.96 -14.75 -21.08
N GLY A 343 -17.45 -13.55 -21.36
CA GLY A 343 -18.84 -13.28 -21.62
C GLY A 343 -19.66 -12.92 -20.38
N ARG A 344 -20.94 -12.67 -20.62
CA ARG A 344 -21.90 -12.30 -19.58
C ARG A 344 -22.51 -13.54 -18.95
N VAL A 345 -22.93 -13.40 -17.70
CA VAL A 345 -23.55 -14.44 -16.89
C VAL A 345 -24.97 -14.04 -16.53
N GLU A 346 -25.89 -15.02 -16.45
CA GLU A 346 -27.26 -14.76 -16.01
C GLU A 346 -27.28 -14.45 -14.50
N LEU A 347 -27.63 -13.21 -14.18
CA LEU A 347 -27.65 -12.70 -12.81
C LEU A 347 -29.05 -12.69 -12.17
N THR A 348 -30.08 -13.25 -12.82
CA THR A 348 -31.45 -13.30 -12.26
C THR A 348 -31.43 -14.09 -10.95
N GLY A 349 -31.79 -13.40 -9.84
CA GLY A 349 -31.78 -13.99 -8.51
C GLY A 349 -30.43 -14.12 -7.84
N VAL A 350 -29.35 -13.62 -8.45
CA VAL A 350 -28.02 -13.54 -7.82
C VAL A 350 -27.96 -12.29 -6.96
N ASP A 351 -27.51 -12.45 -5.71
CA ASP A 351 -27.20 -11.30 -4.85
C ASP A 351 -25.79 -10.80 -5.19
N THR A 352 -25.74 -9.68 -5.90
CA THR A 352 -24.51 -9.02 -6.35
C THR A 352 -23.89 -8.12 -5.29
N THR A 353 -24.50 -8.05 -4.09
CA THR A 353 -24.00 -7.22 -2.98
C THR A 353 -23.18 -8.01 -1.96
N THR A 354 -23.01 -9.32 -2.18
CA THR A 354 -22.20 -10.17 -1.30
C THR A 354 -20.71 -9.89 -1.41
N PRO A 355 -19.93 -10.09 -0.35
CA PRO A 355 -18.48 -9.88 -0.35
C PRO A 355 -17.72 -10.63 -1.44
N GLY A 356 -18.09 -11.88 -1.69
CA GLY A 356 -17.46 -12.74 -2.70
C GLY A 356 -17.96 -12.56 -4.13
N PHE A 357 -18.75 -11.51 -4.43
CA PHE A 357 -19.19 -11.23 -5.81
C PHE A 357 -18.12 -10.45 -6.56
N HIS A 358 -17.56 -11.07 -7.61
CA HIS A 358 -16.63 -10.44 -8.54
C HIS A 358 -17.37 -10.02 -9.81
N GLN A 359 -17.14 -8.79 -10.25
CA GLN A 359 -17.86 -8.15 -11.33
C GLN A 359 -17.56 -8.77 -12.70
N GLU A 360 -18.55 -8.68 -13.60
CA GLU A 360 -18.36 -8.99 -15.02
C GLU A 360 -17.31 -8.06 -15.64
N THR A 361 -16.57 -8.57 -16.62
CA THR A 361 -15.61 -7.80 -17.42
C THR A 361 -15.92 -7.91 -18.92
N THR A 362 -15.56 -6.87 -19.67
CA THR A 362 -15.72 -6.90 -21.13
C THR A 362 -14.61 -7.68 -21.82
N VAL A 363 -13.36 -7.53 -21.35
CA VAL A 363 -12.19 -8.23 -21.88
C VAL A 363 -11.65 -9.16 -20.82
N PRO A 364 -11.68 -10.50 -21.01
CA PRO A 364 -11.17 -11.45 -20.04
C PRO A 364 -9.63 -11.44 -20.02
N LEU A 365 -9.06 -11.14 -18.84
CA LEU A 365 -7.63 -11.15 -18.55
C LEU A 365 -7.36 -11.92 -17.25
N GLY A 366 -6.13 -12.32 -17.02
CA GLY A 366 -5.71 -12.99 -15.79
C GLY A 366 -5.73 -12.09 -14.54
N SER A 367 -5.85 -10.78 -14.72
CA SER A 367 -6.00 -9.74 -13.69
C SER A 367 -6.62 -8.52 -14.35
N GLU A 368 -7.32 -7.70 -13.59
CA GLU A 368 -7.72 -6.36 -14.01
C GLU A 368 -6.50 -5.45 -14.16
N THR A 369 -6.58 -4.41 -14.97
CA THR A 369 -5.46 -3.51 -15.25
C THR A 369 -5.69 -2.10 -14.74
N HIS A 370 -4.58 -1.39 -14.48
CA HIS A 370 -4.61 0.05 -14.28
C HIS A 370 -5.20 0.76 -15.49
N ALA A 371 -5.69 1.99 -15.28
CA ALA A 371 -6.22 2.85 -16.32
C ALA A 371 -5.40 4.14 -16.47
N GLY A 372 -5.69 4.91 -17.49
CA GLY A 372 -4.93 6.10 -17.87
C GLY A 372 -5.63 7.43 -17.59
N GLU A 373 -6.69 7.44 -16.80
CA GLU A 373 -7.39 8.66 -16.42
C GLU A 373 -6.57 9.51 -15.46
N ASP A 374 -6.81 10.82 -15.50
CA ASP A 374 -6.35 11.72 -14.46
C ASP A 374 -6.98 11.34 -13.11
N ILE A 375 -6.19 11.38 -12.05
CA ILE A 375 -6.62 11.12 -10.68
C ILE A 375 -6.66 12.42 -9.86
N SER A 376 -7.53 12.46 -8.86
CA SER A 376 -7.64 13.64 -8.01
C SER A 376 -6.50 13.72 -6.99
N LEU A 377 -5.97 14.94 -6.81
CA LEU A 377 -5.10 15.30 -5.69
C LEU A 377 -5.84 16.27 -4.79
N HIS A 378 -6.01 15.89 -3.53
CA HIS A 378 -6.60 16.72 -2.49
C HIS A 378 -5.52 17.20 -1.53
N ALA A 379 -5.61 18.46 -1.10
CA ALA A 379 -4.64 19.04 -0.19
C ALA A 379 -5.33 19.88 0.88
N LYS A 380 -4.81 19.83 2.12
CA LYS A 380 -5.27 20.64 3.24
C LYS A 380 -4.07 21.03 4.10
N GLY A 381 -4.05 22.28 4.59
CA GLY A 381 -2.99 22.81 5.44
C GLY A 381 -2.04 23.76 4.71
N PRO A 382 -0.89 24.09 5.31
CA PRO A 382 0.11 25.00 4.72
C PRO A 382 0.61 24.50 3.37
N GLY A 383 0.61 25.36 2.35
CA GLY A 383 1.04 24.98 1.00
C GLY A 383 -0.05 24.32 0.13
N ALA A 384 -1.23 23.97 0.68
CA ALA A 384 -2.32 23.32 -0.07
C ALA A 384 -2.77 24.10 -1.32
N GLN A 385 -2.65 25.43 -1.32
CA GLN A 385 -2.98 26.27 -2.46
C GLN A 385 -2.07 26.04 -3.69
N LEU A 386 -0.97 25.34 -3.55
CA LEU A 386 -0.08 24.97 -4.65
C LEU A 386 -0.55 23.74 -5.43
N ALA A 387 -1.40 22.90 -4.82
CA ALA A 387 -2.00 21.73 -5.44
C ALA A 387 -3.22 22.15 -6.29
N GLN A 388 -2.99 22.75 -7.46
CA GLN A 388 -4.05 23.26 -8.31
C GLN A 388 -3.83 22.89 -9.79
N GLY A 389 -4.94 22.73 -10.51
CA GLY A 389 -4.93 22.42 -11.93
C GLY A 389 -4.55 20.97 -12.21
N VAL A 390 -4.06 20.73 -13.43
CA VAL A 390 -3.51 19.42 -13.82
C VAL A 390 -2.01 19.49 -13.72
N ILE A 391 -1.42 18.62 -12.92
CA ILE A 391 0.02 18.58 -12.65
C ILE A 391 0.57 17.20 -12.98
N GLU A 392 1.85 17.12 -13.27
CA GLU A 392 2.56 15.87 -13.41
C GLU A 392 2.77 15.20 -12.02
N GLN A 393 2.76 13.88 -11.97
CA GLN A 393 2.83 13.12 -10.71
C GLN A 393 4.08 13.45 -9.86
N ASN A 394 5.21 13.69 -10.50
CA ASN A 394 6.45 14.05 -9.82
C ASN A 394 6.43 15.44 -9.16
N VAL A 395 5.45 16.28 -9.47
CA VAL A 395 5.26 17.58 -8.80
C VAL A 395 4.84 17.38 -7.33
N VAL A 396 4.27 16.23 -6.97
CA VAL A 396 3.91 15.92 -5.57
C VAL A 396 5.14 16.02 -4.66
N PHE A 397 6.30 15.53 -5.09
CA PHE A 397 7.57 15.74 -4.35
C PHE A 397 7.85 17.20 -4.07
N HIS A 398 7.64 18.07 -5.05
CA HIS A 398 7.93 19.50 -4.89
C HIS A 398 6.95 20.17 -3.92
N LEU A 399 5.71 19.71 -3.83
CA LEU A 399 4.75 20.17 -2.81
C LEU A 399 5.22 19.76 -1.40
N ILE A 400 5.66 18.51 -1.23
CA ILE A 400 6.23 18.00 0.02
C ILE A 400 7.49 18.78 0.39
N ASN A 401 8.43 18.91 -0.55
CA ASN A 401 9.69 19.64 -0.35
C ASN A 401 9.45 21.10 0.04
N GLN A 402 8.48 21.77 -0.59
CA GLN A 402 8.14 23.15 -0.26
C GLN A 402 7.53 23.28 1.15
N ALA A 403 6.67 22.34 1.55
CA ALA A 403 6.00 22.38 2.85
C ALA A 403 6.97 22.13 4.01
N LEU A 404 7.88 21.18 3.84
CA LEU A 404 8.86 20.77 4.86
C LEU A 404 10.22 21.47 4.69
N GLU A 405 10.39 22.29 3.63
CA GLU A 405 11.66 22.96 3.30
C GLU A 405 12.87 21.99 3.25
N LEU A 406 12.66 20.77 2.72
CA LEU A 406 13.62 19.66 2.80
C LEU A 406 14.98 19.99 2.18
N THR A 407 15.02 20.79 1.11
CA THR A 407 16.26 21.15 0.38
C THR A 407 16.75 22.57 0.67
N GLN A 408 16.11 23.31 1.58
CA GLN A 408 16.57 24.63 2.01
C GLN A 408 17.59 24.49 3.15
N GLN A 409 18.73 25.17 3.01
CA GLN A 409 19.80 25.25 4.04
C GLN A 409 19.54 26.36 5.02
#